data_7fd0d176d3d9c071eec40f7346846c08
#
_entry.id   7fd0d176d3d9c071eec40f7346846c08
#
_cell.length_a   1.000
_cell.length_b   1.000
_cell.length_c   1.000
_cell.angle_alpha   90.00
_cell.angle_beta   90.00
_cell.angle_gamma   90.00
#
_symmetry.space_group_name_H-M   'P 1'
#
loop_
_entity.id
_entity.type
_entity.pdbx_description
1 polymer ?
#
loop_
_entity_poly.entity_id
_entity_poly.type
_entity_poly.pdbx_seq_one_letter_code
_entity_poly.pdbx_strand_id
1 'polypeptide(L)'
;MNAIRAQLYRSYAEANGIPLSQIKAEDAGRSWNNELSPEERIIRAKAMPDPNSVLARFKASMIIDYDKWHDGIGYDLDLLAQASPDELRSIEDMLINRSNSDWRDVEALAALNTNRAKEALKQAFNAGSSAVQMAVHSYAPEVMTKQQRTASLVKVLLEGDRSGGLSQALMHVGSFHPPQVIAALLRGLMEQDGGTACHFAAMLYFLHGKSTSTFDWDHRPFFLRFNTDDMKEREKVVRELCATIGVDPDRCFK
;
A
#
# COMPACT_ATOMS: atom_id res chain seq x y z
N MET A 1 25.19 22.86 -20.13
CA MET A 1 24.38 23.52 -19.08
C MET A 1 24.41 22.61 -17.84
N ASN A 2 24.82 23.11 -16.66
CA ASN A 2 25.02 22.28 -15.46
C ASN A 2 23.65 21.75 -14.98
N ALA A 3 23.54 20.45 -14.65
CA ALA A 3 22.31 19.80 -14.23
C ALA A 3 21.58 20.53 -13.08
N ILE A 4 22.35 21.09 -12.14
CA ILE A 4 21.85 21.90 -11.02
C ILE A 4 21.12 23.15 -11.52
N ARG A 5 21.64 23.82 -12.56
CA ARG A 5 20.98 24.99 -13.15
C ARG A 5 19.65 24.62 -13.81
N ALA A 6 19.59 23.52 -14.56
CA ALA A 6 18.37 23.08 -15.21
C ALA A 6 17.27 22.73 -14.20
N GLN A 7 17.63 22.21 -13.04
CA GLN A 7 16.70 21.88 -11.97
C GLN A 7 16.15 23.14 -11.27
N LEU A 8 17.00 24.14 -11.00
CA LEU A 8 16.57 25.44 -10.45
C LEU A 8 15.58 26.16 -11.39
N TYR A 9 15.80 26.10 -12.72
CA TYR A 9 14.88 26.68 -13.70
C TYR A 9 13.52 26.01 -13.73
N ARG A 10 13.47 24.67 -13.62
CA ARG A 10 12.20 23.94 -13.55
C ARG A 10 11.43 24.29 -12.28
N SER A 11 12.08 24.26 -11.13
CA SER A 11 11.44 24.61 -9.85
C SER A 11 10.92 26.04 -9.84
N TYR A 12 11.63 27.00 -10.45
CA TYR A 12 11.16 28.38 -10.57
C TYR A 12 9.97 28.52 -11.52
N ALA A 13 10.00 27.86 -12.68
CA ALA A 13 8.91 27.86 -13.64
C ALA A 13 7.63 27.29 -13.02
N GLU A 14 7.75 26.17 -12.32
CA GLU A 14 6.64 25.49 -11.63
C GLU A 14 6.07 26.34 -10.48
N ALA A 15 6.94 26.97 -9.67
CA ALA A 15 6.52 27.79 -8.54
C ALA A 15 5.78 29.08 -8.96
N ASN A 16 6.06 29.59 -10.16
CA ASN A 16 5.48 30.87 -10.64
C ASN A 16 4.48 30.68 -11.79
N GLY A 17 4.19 29.42 -12.20
CA GLY A 17 3.26 29.15 -13.31
C GLY A 17 3.74 29.65 -14.67
N ILE A 18 5.07 29.84 -14.85
CA ILE A 18 5.67 30.36 -16.07
C ILE A 18 6.15 29.19 -16.93
N PRO A 19 5.75 29.07 -18.20
CA PRO A 19 6.29 28.05 -19.10
C PRO A 19 7.82 28.16 -19.23
N LEU A 20 8.51 27.03 -19.15
CA LEU A 20 9.98 26.95 -19.31
C LEU A 20 10.50 27.64 -20.57
N SER A 21 9.70 27.66 -21.65
CA SER A 21 10.01 28.33 -22.92
C SER A 21 10.02 29.86 -22.84
N GLN A 22 9.48 30.46 -21.81
CA GLN A 22 9.45 31.92 -21.59
C GLN A 22 10.61 32.42 -20.70
N ILE A 23 11.40 31.52 -20.13
CA ILE A 23 12.57 31.88 -19.34
C ILE A 23 13.73 32.15 -20.31
N LYS A 24 14.09 33.42 -20.49
CA LYS A 24 15.18 33.82 -21.40
C LYS A 24 16.54 33.45 -20.82
N ALA A 25 17.49 33.08 -21.70
CA ALA A 25 18.86 32.73 -21.32
C ALA A 25 19.61 33.89 -20.61
N GLU A 26 19.20 35.13 -20.83
CA GLU A 26 19.69 36.33 -20.13
C GLU A 26 19.30 36.38 -18.65
N ASP A 27 18.19 35.75 -18.26
CA ASP A 27 17.78 35.63 -16.88
C ASP A 27 18.62 34.60 -16.11
N ALA A 28 19.34 33.75 -16.87
CA ALA A 28 20.20 32.70 -16.34
C ALA A 28 21.54 33.19 -15.76
N GLY A 29 21.94 34.41 -16.06
CA GLY A 29 23.21 34.99 -15.64
C GLY A 29 23.11 35.98 -14.49
N ARG A 30 21.92 36.42 -14.15
CA ARG A 30 21.72 37.40 -13.07
C ARG A 30 21.66 36.68 -11.74
N SER A 31 22.42 37.20 -10.78
CA SER A 31 22.36 36.73 -9.39
C SER A 31 21.05 37.22 -8.78
N TRP A 32 20.06 36.34 -8.76
CA TRP A 32 18.68 36.57 -8.29
C TRP A 32 18.58 37.22 -6.90
N ASN A 33 19.68 37.18 -6.13
CA ASN A 33 19.72 37.75 -4.79
C ASN A 33 20.14 39.23 -4.77
N ASN A 34 20.70 39.77 -5.87
CA ASN A 34 21.20 41.15 -5.89
C ASN A 34 20.19 42.19 -6.36
N GLU A 35 19.06 41.76 -6.95
CA GLU A 35 18.04 42.68 -7.50
C GLU A 35 16.81 42.86 -6.60
N LEU A 36 16.69 42.05 -5.53
CA LEU A 36 15.58 42.17 -4.59
C LEU A 36 15.88 43.25 -3.53
N SER A 37 14.88 44.06 -3.25
CA SER A 37 14.94 44.98 -2.10
C SER A 37 15.10 44.20 -0.77
N PRO A 38 15.63 44.82 0.30
CA PRO A 38 15.69 44.17 1.61
C PRO A 38 14.37 43.61 2.08
N GLU A 39 13.24 44.26 1.77
CA GLU A 39 11.89 43.84 2.11
C GLU A 39 11.46 42.63 1.30
N GLU A 40 11.72 42.61 0.00
CA GLU A 40 11.45 41.47 -0.88
C GLU A 40 12.29 40.24 -0.51
N ARG A 41 13.54 40.45 -0.07
CA ARG A 41 14.41 39.36 0.45
C ARG A 41 13.82 38.76 1.72
N ILE A 42 13.30 39.59 2.62
CA ILE A 42 12.64 39.14 3.86
C ILE A 42 11.34 38.38 3.55
N ILE A 43 10.52 38.92 2.64
CA ILE A 43 9.29 38.27 2.23
C ILE A 43 9.59 36.92 1.57
N ARG A 44 10.59 36.86 0.71
CA ARG A 44 11.02 35.63 0.04
C ARG A 44 11.67 34.63 0.99
N ALA A 45 12.50 35.08 1.94
CA ALA A 45 13.08 34.22 2.97
C ALA A 45 11.98 33.63 3.88
N LYS A 46 10.92 34.40 4.16
CA LYS A 46 9.73 33.91 4.90
C LYS A 46 8.85 33.00 4.08
N ALA A 47 8.84 33.13 2.74
CA ALA A 47 8.08 32.28 1.82
C ALA A 47 8.82 30.98 1.45
N MET A 48 10.15 30.91 1.66
CA MET A 48 10.87 29.64 1.50
C MET A 48 10.58 28.75 2.72
N PRO A 49 10.10 27.53 2.50
CA PRO A 49 9.89 26.59 3.61
C PRO A 49 11.24 26.39 4.33
N ASP A 50 11.25 26.52 5.65
CA ASP A 50 12.42 26.18 6.47
C ASP A 50 12.79 24.71 6.17
N PRO A 51 14.02 24.45 5.67
CA PRO A 51 14.45 23.08 5.38
C PRO A 51 14.47 22.17 6.62
N ASN A 52 14.48 22.77 7.82
CA ASN A 52 14.39 22.05 9.09
C ASN A 52 12.96 21.96 9.62
N SER A 53 11.97 22.55 8.93
CA SER A 53 10.56 22.42 9.32
C SER A 53 10.14 20.95 9.31
N VAL A 54 9.17 20.61 10.15
CA VAL A 54 8.63 19.24 10.20
C VAL A 54 8.06 18.83 8.85
N LEU A 55 7.38 19.75 8.16
CA LEU A 55 6.87 19.53 6.81
C LEU A 55 8.00 19.19 5.82
N ALA A 56 9.13 19.89 5.86
CA ALA A 56 10.27 19.62 4.97
C ALA A 56 10.89 18.24 5.26
N ARG A 57 11.09 17.91 6.53
CA ARG A 57 11.58 16.60 6.98
C ARG A 57 10.63 15.47 6.60
N PHE A 58 9.32 15.66 6.76
CA PHE A 58 8.31 14.68 6.36
C PHE A 58 8.37 14.44 4.84
N LYS A 59 8.40 15.51 4.02
CA LYS A 59 8.60 15.39 2.57
C LYS A 59 9.88 14.65 2.20
N ALA A 60 10.97 14.87 2.92
CA ALA A 60 12.22 14.14 2.71
C ALA A 60 12.08 12.64 3.03
N SER A 61 11.30 12.28 4.06
CA SER A 61 11.01 10.87 4.39
C SER A 61 10.20 10.16 3.30
N MET A 62 9.40 10.90 2.51
CA MET A 62 8.62 10.37 1.39
C MET A 62 9.45 10.00 0.16
N ILE A 63 10.73 10.36 0.12
CA ILE A 63 11.64 9.94 -0.94
C ILE A 63 12.00 8.47 -0.68
N ILE A 64 11.51 7.60 -1.56
CA ILE A 64 11.73 6.15 -1.48
C ILE A 64 12.87 5.79 -2.42
N ASP A 65 14.00 5.42 -1.84
CA ASP A 65 15.15 4.81 -2.53
C ASP A 65 14.99 3.28 -2.58
N TYR A 66 15.99 2.60 -3.15
CA TYR A 66 15.97 1.15 -3.28
C TYR A 66 15.90 0.44 -1.92
N ASP A 67 16.66 0.89 -0.93
CA ASP A 67 16.74 0.24 0.37
C ASP A 67 15.41 0.37 1.13
N LYS A 68 14.83 1.56 1.15
CA LYS A 68 13.49 1.78 1.73
C LYS A 68 12.40 0.97 1.03
N TRP A 69 12.47 0.87 -0.30
CA TRP A 69 11.53 0.07 -1.06
C TRP A 69 11.69 -1.43 -0.74
N HIS A 70 12.93 -1.92 -0.76
CA HIS A 70 13.27 -3.33 -0.53
C HIS A 70 12.88 -3.78 0.89
N ASP A 71 13.20 -2.96 1.89
CA ASP A 71 12.97 -3.27 3.31
C ASP A 71 11.55 -2.92 3.78
N GLY A 72 10.70 -2.40 2.90
CA GLY A 72 9.32 -2.02 3.25
C GLY A 72 9.24 -0.88 4.27
N ILE A 73 10.19 0.06 4.24
CA ILE A 73 10.23 1.19 5.17
C ILE A 73 9.17 2.21 4.80
N GLY A 74 8.36 2.63 5.79
CA GLY A 74 7.34 3.68 5.68
C GLY A 74 7.90 5.10 5.74
N TYR A 75 7.01 6.09 5.81
CA TYR A 75 7.38 7.47 6.09
C TYR A 75 7.73 7.65 7.58
N ASP A 76 8.42 8.73 7.92
CA ASP A 76 8.72 9.06 9.32
C ASP A 76 7.47 9.64 10.00
N LEU A 77 6.64 8.76 10.56
CA LEU A 77 5.38 9.14 11.20
C LEU A 77 5.58 9.83 12.56
N ASP A 78 6.73 9.69 13.19
CA ASP A 78 7.05 10.39 14.45
C ASP A 78 7.08 11.90 14.27
N LEU A 79 7.29 12.36 13.05
CA LEU A 79 7.22 13.77 12.69
C LEU A 79 5.81 14.36 12.83
N LEU A 80 4.75 13.54 12.68
CA LEU A 80 3.37 14.02 12.82
C LEU A 80 3.09 14.54 14.23
N ALA A 81 3.68 13.93 15.24
CA ALA A 81 3.53 14.38 16.63
C ALA A 81 4.30 15.69 16.92
N GLN A 82 5.26 16.08 16.09
CA GLN A 82 6.08 17.28 16.22
C GLN A 82 5.55 18.45 15.37
N ALA A 83 4.63 18.17 14.44
CA ALA A 83 4.15 19.13 13.47
C ALA A 83 3.17 20.14 14.08
N SER A 84 3.28 21.39 13.67
CA SER A 84 2.28 22.42 13.94
C SER A 84 0.95 22.10 13.23
N PRO A 85 -0.18 22.69 13.67
CA PRO A 85 -1.49 22.48 13.01
C PRO A 85 -1.50 22.81 11.52
N ASP A 86 -0.73 23.83 11.08
CA ASP A 86 -0.63 24.21 9.67
C ASP A 86 0.24 23.23 8.87
N GLU A 87 1.31 22.71 9.47
CA GLU A 87 2.11 21.66 8.85
C GLU A 87 1.32 20.35 8.72
N LEU A 88 0.58 19.94 9.77
CA LEU A 88 -0.30 18.77 9.73
C LEU A 88 -1.32 18.88 8.59
N ARG A 89 -1.95 20.05 8.44
CA ARG A 89 -2.90 20.31 7.35
C ARG A 89 -2.22 20.18 5.98
N SER A 90 -1.02 20.74 5.84
CA SER A 90 -0.25 20.66 4.58
C SER A 90 0.18 19.23 4.26
N ILE A 91 0.57 18.45 5.27
CA ILE A 91 0.90 17.03 5.13
C ILE A 91 -0.36 16.24 4.71
N GLU A 92 -1.48 16.47 5.39
CA GLU A 92 -2.76 15.83 5.08
C GLU A 92 -3.21 16.10 3.63
N ASP A 93 -3.18 17.38 3.19
CA ASP A 93 -3.54 17.76 1.82
C ASP A 93 -2.67 17.03 0.78
N MET A 94 -1.38 16.93 1.04
CA MET A 94 -0.44 16.24 0.16
C MET A 94 -0.73 14.73 0.10
N LEU A 95 -0.98 14.09 1.23
CA LEU A 95 -1.26 12.65 1.32
C LEU A 95 -2.62 12.31 0.67
N ILE A 96 -3.66 13.13 0.87
CA ILE A 96 -4.98 12.95 0.24
C ILE A 96 -4.86 12.92 -1.29
N ASN A 97 -4.07 13.83 -1.86
CA ASN A 97 -3.87 13.89 -3.30
C ASN A 97 -3.12 12.67 -3.89
N ARG A 98 -2.49 11.84 -3.05
CA ARG A 98 -1.69 10.69 -3.43
C ARG A 98 -2.26 9.34 -2.96
N SER A 99 -3.27 9.34 -2.13
CA SER A 99 -3.75 8.18 -1.35
C SER A 99 -4.08 6.91 -2.15
N ASN A 100 -4.22 7.01 -3.47
CA ASN A 100 -4.48 5.87 -4.35
C ASN A 100 -3.20 5.23 -4.94
N SER A 101 -2.02 5.70 -4.57
CA SER A 101 -0.77 5.37 -5.27
C SER A 101 0.14 4.43 -4.48
N ASP A 102 0.23 4.61 -3.15
CA ASP A 102 1.19 3.89 -2.30
C ASP A 102 0.55 3.54 -0.95
N TRP A 103 0.90 2.36 -0.42
CA TRP A 103 0.48 1.92 0.90
C TRP A 103 0.97 2.85 2.04
N ARG A 104 2.08 3.53 1.84
CA ARG A 104 2.67 4.47 2.79
C ARG A 104 1.81 5.72 2.97
N ASP A 105 1.17 6.17 1.89
CA ASP A 105 0.22 7.28 1.96
C ASP A 105 -1.01 6.87 2.80
N VAL A 106 -1.46 5.61 2.67
CA VAL A 106 -2.55 5.03 3.47
C VAL A 106 -2.17 4.96 4.95
N GLU A 107 -0.98 4.45 5.27
CA GLU A 107 -0.46 4.37 6.64
C GLU A 107 -0.38 5.74 7.30
N ALA A 108 0.16 6.73 6.60
CA ALA A 108 0.29 8.09 7.12
C ALA A 108 -1.07 8.78 7.32
N LEU A 109 -2.03 8.59 6.41
CA LEU A 109 -3.40 9.09 6.58
C LEU A 109 -4.11 8.42 7.77
N ALA A 110 -3.90 7.12 7.97
CA ALA A 110 -4.44 6.42 9.14
C ALA A 110 -3.84 6.97 10.44
N ALA A 111 -2.54 7.26 10.47
CA ALA A 111 -1.88 7.88 11.62
C ALA A 111 -2.40 9.29 11.93
N LEU A 112 -2.74 10.10 10.92
CA LEU A 112 -3.38 11.41 11.11
C LEU A 112 -4.77 11.32 11.74
N ASN A 113 -5.53 10.26 11.42
CA ASN A 113 -6.82 9.91 12.03
C ASN A 113 -7.87 11.05 12.02
N THR A 114 -7.81 12.00 11.12
CA THR A 114 -8.79 13.07 10.95
C THR A 114 -10.02 12.60 10.16
N ASN A 115 -11.11 13.34 10.22
CA ASN A 115 -12.29 13.03 9.40
C ASN A 115 -11.99 13.12 7.88
N ARG A 116 -11.13 14.06 7.46
CA ARG A 116 -10.70 14.18 6.06
C ARG A 116 -9.84 13.01 5.63
N ALA A 117 -8.88 12.59 6.47
CA ALA A 117 -8.06 11.41 6.23
C ALA A 117 -8.92 10.15 6.13
N LYS A 118 -9.89 9.95 7.02
CA LYS A 118 -10.84 8.81 6.95
C LYS A 118 -11.65 8.79 5.67
N GLU A 119 -12.09 9.93 5.19
CA GLU A 119 -12.83 10.02 3.93
C GLU A 119 -11.91 9.71 2.72
N ALA A 120 -10.68 10.20 2.72
CA ALA A 120 -9.68 9.86 1.71
C ALA A 120 -9.35 8.36 1.72
N LEU A 121 -9.23 7.74 2.90
CA LEU A 121 -9.01 6.29 3.04
C LEU A 121 -10.17 5.45 2.49
N LYS A 122 -11.43 5.89 2.67
CA LYS A 122 -12.58 5.25 2.02
C LYS A 122 -12.51 5.35 0.50
N GLN A 123 -12.10 6.50 -0.03
CA GLN A 123 -11.92 6.69 -1.47
C GLN A 123 -10.77 5.83 -2.00
N ALA A 124 -9.64 5.79 -1.28
CA ALA A 124 -8.49 4.93 -1.60
C ALA A 124 -8.90 3.44 -1.62
N PHE A 125 -9.70 3.00 -0.67
CA PHE A 125 -10.23 1.63 -0.65
C PHE A 125 -11.10 1.34 -1.88
N ASN A 126 -11.96 2.26 -2.29
CA ASN A 126 -12.88 2.05 -3.41
C ASN A 126 -12.22 2.12 -4.79
N ALA A 127 -11.20 2.97 -4.95
CA ALA A 127 -10.58 3.29 -6.25
C ALA A 127 -9.15 2.79 -6.40
N GLY A 128 -8.49 2.39 -5.31
CA GLY A 128 -7.10 1.97 -5.31
C GLY A 128 -6.87 0.55 -5.84
N SER A 129 -5.60 0.25 -6.11
CA SER A 129 -5.15 -1.10 -6.44
C SER A 129 -5.40 -2.09 -5.29
N SER A 130 -5.30 -3.39 -5.58
CA SER A 130 -5.40 -4.44 -4.53
C SER A 130 -4.40 -4.21 -3.39
N ALA A 131 -3.19 -3.73 -3.68
CA ALA A 131 -2.18 -3.41 -2.67
C ALA A 131 -2.64 -2.25 -1.76
N VAL A 132 -3.20 -1.18 -2.34
CA VAL A 132 -3.77 -0.06 -1.58
C VAL A 132 -4.98 -0.52 -0.74
N GLN A 133 -5.86 -1.34 -1.29
CA GLN A 133 -6.99 -1.92 -0.55
C GLN A 133 -6.50 -2.73 0.66
N MET A 134 -5.47 -3.56 0.48
CA MET A 134 -4.88 -4.34 1.58
C MET A 134 -4.19 -3.45 2.61
N ALA A 135 -3.60 -2.34 2.20
CA ALA A 135 -3.08 -1.34 3.13
C ALA A 135 -4.19 -0.73 3.99
N VAL A 136 -5.35 -0.40 3.40
CA VAL A 136 -6.52 0.08 4.18
C VAL A 136 -7.01 -1.00 5.16
N HIS A 137 -6.97 -2.29 4.78
CA HIS A 137 -7.26 -3.39 5.71
C HIS A 137 -6.30 -3.41 6.90
N SER A 138 -5.02 -3.07 6.69
CA SER A 138 -3.99 -3.08 7.73
C SER A 138 -4.10 -1.90 8.67
N TYR A 139 -4.22 -0.70 8.11
CA TYR A 139 -4.01 0.55 8.85
C TYR A 139 -5.29 1.28 9.24
N ALA A 140 -6.40 1.03 8.54
CA ALA A 140 -7.67 1.71 8.80
C ALA A 140 -8.90 0.79 8.58
N PRO A 141 -8.97 -0.40 9.22
CA PRO A 141 -10.07 -1.34 9.00
C PRO A 141 -11.45 -0.78 9.37
N GLU A 142 -11.50 0.22 10.24
CA GLU A 142 -12.73 0.89 10.71
C GLU A 142 -13.42 1.75 9.65
N VAL A 143 -12.72 2.14 8.57
CA VAL A 143 -13.34 2.91 7.48
C VAL A 143 -14.19 2.03 6.55
N MET A 144 -14.11 0.71 6.72
CA MET A 144 -14.82 -0.28 5.92
C MET A 144 -15.95 -0.95 6.70
N THR A 145 -17.03 -1.27 6.01
CA THR A 145 -18.02 -2.22 6.52
C THR A 145 -17.47 -3.65 6.47
N LYS A 146 -18.01 -4.54 7.32
CA LYS A 146 -17.69 -5.97 7.29
C LYS A 146 -17.91 -6.58 5.89
N GLN A 147 -18.98 -6.16 5.21
CA GLN A 147 -19.29 -6.63 3.85
C GLN A 147 -18.25 -6.19 2.83
N GLN A 148 -17.83 -4.92 2.85
CA GLN A 148 -16.78 -4.40 1.97
C GLN A 148 -15.45 -5.12 2.22
N ARG A 149 -15.08 -5.29 3.49
CA ARG A 149 -13.88 -6.03 3.90
C ARG A 149 -13.90 -7.47 3.38
N THR A 150 -15.03 -8.15 3.50
CA THR A 150 -15.19 -9.52 2.99
C THR A 150 -15.06 -9.56 1.47
N ALA A 151 -15.78 -8.68 0.75
CA ALA A 151 -15.79 -8.66 -0.71
C ALA A 151 -14.40 -8.38 -1.31
N SER A 152 -13.65 -7.44 -0.73
CA SER A 152 -12.30 -7.14 -1.22
C SER A 152 -11.31 -8.28 -0.99
N LEU A 153 -11.38 -8.97 0.17
CA LEU A 153 -10.55 -10.17 0.41
C LEU A 153 -10.89 -11.29 -0.57
N VAL A 154 -12.18 -11.60 -0.77
CA VAL A 154 -12.62 -12.62 -1.74
C VAL A 154 -12.09 -12.30 -3.13
N LYS A 155 -12.21 -11.02 -3.55
CA LYS A 155 -11.71 -10.58 -4.85
C LYS A 155 -10.19 -10.82 -4.98
N VAL A 156 -9.40 -10.38 -4.00
CA VAL A 156 -7.93 -10.55 -4.05
C VAL A 156 -7.52 -12.01 -3.99
N LEU A 157 -8.21 -12.86 -3.23
CA LEU A 157 -7.92 -14.29 -3.16
C LEU A 157 -8.20 -15.00 -4.49
N LEU A 158 -9.23 -14.59 -5.23
CA LEU A 158 -9.63 -15.25 -6.47
C LEU A 158 -9.00 -14.64 -7.73
N GLU A 159 -8.74 -13.34 -7.74
CA GLU A 159 -8.30 -12.58 -8.92
C GLU A 159 -6.89 -11.99 -8.75
N GLY A 160 -6.38 -11.92 -7.52
CA GLY A 160 -5.09 -11.29 -7.21
C GLY A 160 -3.92 -12.18 -7.63
N ASP A 161 -2.91 -11.56 -8.22
CA ASP A 161 -1.59 -12.17 -8.38
C ASP A 161 -0.70 -11.93 -7.14
N ARG A 162 0.46 -12.54 -7.11
CA ARG A 162 1.40 -12.41 -5.98
C ARG A 162 1.92 -10.97 -5.81
N SER A 163 1.96 -10.18 -6.88
CA SER A 163 2.33 -8.76 -6.87
C SER A 163 1.15 -7.85 -6.49
N GLY A 164 -0.08 -8.35 -6.61
CA GLY A 164 -1.34 -7.62 -6.42
C GLY A 164 -1.95 -7.69 -5.01
N GLY A 165 -1.16 -7.97 -3.95
CA GLY A 165 -1.67 -7.95 -2.57
C GLY A 165 -2.10 -9.30 -2.00
N LEU A 166 -1.90 -10.42 -2.72
CA LEU A 166 -2.31 -11.76 -2.27
C LEU A 166 -1.67 -12.17 -0.93
N SER A 167 -0.38 -11.88 -0.75
CA SER A 167 0.32 -12.18 0.51
C SER A 167 -0.28 -11.42 1.69
N GLN A 168 -0.60 -10.13 1.50
CA GLN A 168 -1.25 -9.30 2.50
C GLN A 168 -2.68 -9.79 2.78
N ALA A 169 -3.43 -10.17 1.74
CA ALA A 169 -4.76 -10.75 1.92
C ALA A 169 -4.72 -12.02 2.77
N LEU A 170 -3.78 -12.93 2.54
CA LEU A 170 -3.59 -14.13 3.36
C LEU A 170 -3.26 -13.80 4.82
N MET A 171 -2.46 -12.77 5.08
CA MET A 171 -2.22 -12.31 6.46
C MET A 171 -3.52 -11.86 7.14
N HIS A 172 -4.38 -11.12 6.43
CA HIS A 172 -5.67 -10.68 6.97
C HIS A 172 -6.65 -11.83 7.20
N VAL A 173 -6.61 -12.87 6.36
CA VAL A 173 -7.45 -14.06 6.50
C VAL A 173 -7.22 -14.74 7.85
N GLY A 174 -6.00 -14.78 8.36
CA GLY A 174 -5.70 -15.38 9.67
C GLY A 174 -6.56 -14.82 10.82
N SER A 175 -6.89 -13.52 10.77
CA SER A 175 -7.67 -12.83 11.81
C SER A 175 -9.11 -12.50 11.39
N PHE A 176 -9.44 -12.55 10.10
CA PHE A 176 -10.75 -12.23 9.56
C PHE A 176 -11.12 -13.17 8.39
N HIS A 177 -11.88 -14.21 8.70
CA HIS A 177 -12.24 -15.29 7.77
C HIS A 177 -13.73 -15.66 7.81
N PRO A 178 -14.63 -14.73 7.44
CA PRO A 178 -16.06 -15.08 7.33
C PRO A 178 -16.28 -16.21 6.30
N PRO A 179 -17.44 -16.88 6.31
CA PRO A 179 -17.70 -18.05 5.46
C PRO A 179 -17.39 -17.85 3.98
N GLN A 180 -17.58 -16.64 3.44
CA GLN A 180 -17.28 -16.31 2.05
C GLN A 180 -15.78 -16.32 1.75
N VAL A 181 -14.92 -15.90 2.71
CA VAL A 181 -13.47 -15.95 2.58
C VAL A 181 -12.98 -17.40 2.62
N ILE A 182 -13.53 -18.23 3.51
CA ILE A 182 -13.25 -19.67 3.53
C ILE A 182 -13.66 -20.32 2.21
N ALA A 183 -14.83 -19.97 1.67
CA ALA A 183 -15.28 -20.48 0.37
C ALA A 183 -14.34 -20.07 -0.76
N ALA A 184 -13.83 -18.84 -0.75
CA ALA A 184 -12.85 -18.38 -1.74
C ALA A 184 -11.53 -19.17 -1.67
N LEU A 185 -11.02 -19.45 -0.48
CA LEU A 185 -9.84 -20.30 -0.32
C LEU A 185 -10.07 -21.72 -0.85
N LEU A 186 -11.21 -22.33 -0.51
CA LEU A 186 -11.57 -23.68 -0.97
C LEU A 186 -11.65 -23.74 -2.50
N ARG A 187 -12.33 -22.79 -3.11
CA ARG A 187 -12.45 -22.68 -4.56
C ARG A 187 -11.08 -22.45 -5.22
N GLY A 188 -10.25 -21.58 -4.62
CA GLY A 188 -8.92 -21.27 -5.11
C GLY A 188 -7.95 -22.46 -5.09
N LEU A 189 -8.20 -23.53 -4.31
CA LEU A 189 -7.40 -24.76 -4.37
C LEU A 189 -7.40 -25.38 -5.78
N MET A 190 -8.47 -25.19 -6.54
CA MET A 190 -8.60 -25.73 -7.90
C MET A 190 -8.34 -24.69 -8.98
N GLU A 191 -8.67 -23.42 -8.73
CA GLU A 191 -8.67 -22.37 -9.75
C GLU A 191 -7.35 -21.58 -9.81
N GLN A 192 -6.59 -21.54 -8.71
CA GLN A 192 -5.33 -20.79 -8.65
C GLN A 192 -4.13 -21.63 -9.13
N ASP A 193 -3.01 -20.96 -9.46
CA ASP A 193 -1.74 -21.64 -9.72
C ASP A 193 -1.31 -22.51 -8.52
N GLY A 194 -0.50 -23.56 -8.82
CA GLY A 194 -0.14 -24.54 -7.80
C GLY A 194 0.58 -23.94 -6.59
N GLY A 195 1.40 -22.91 -6.80
CA GLY A 195 2.08 -22.24 -5.69
C GLY A 195 1.12 -21.47 -4.78
N THR A 196 0.12 -20.80 -5.34
CA THR A 196 -0.95 -20.15 -4.59
C THR A 196 -1.82 -21.17 -3.87
N ALA A 197 -2.19 -22.27 -4.53
CA ALA A 197 -2.96 -23.36 -3.94
C ALA A 197 -2.27 -23.99 -2.72
N CYS A 198 -0.92 -24.10 -2.71
CA CYS A 198 -0.16 -24.52 -1.53
C CYS A 198 -0.43 -23.61 -0.31
N HIS A 199 -0.40 -22.30 -0.51
CA HIS A 199 -0.66 -21.34 0.56
C HIS A 199 -2.12 -21.36 1.04
N PHE A 200 -3.07 -21.56 0.13
CA PHE A 200 -4.48 -21.71 0.48
C PHE A 200 -4.73 -22.98 1.29
N ALA A 201 -4.10 -24.09 0.91
CA ALA A 201 -4.18 -25.35 1.65
C ALA A 201 -3.62 -25.20 3.07
N ALA A 202 -2.46 -24.55 3.21
CA ALA A 202 -1.84 -24.29 4.50
C ALA A 202 -2.71 -23.39 5.38
N MET A 203 -3.27 -22.32 4.81
CA MET A 203 -4.19 -21.42 5.51
C MET A 203 -5.46 -22.14 5.97
N LEU A 204 -6.10 -22.93 5.11
CA LEU A 204 -7.27 -23.73 5.48
C LEU A 204 -6.95 -24.73 6.59
N TYR A 205 -5.79 -25.37 6.53
CA TYR A 205 -5.31 -26.29 7.56
C TYR A 205 -5.19 -25.59 8.92
N PHE A 206 -4.61 -24.39 8.94
CA PHE A 206 -4.50 -23.55 10.14
C PHE A 206 -5.88 -23.13 10.65
N LEU A 207 -6.75 -22.59 9.79
CA LEU A 207 -8.08 -22.09 10.19
C LEU A 207 -8.99 -23.17 10.77
N HIS A 208 -8.74 -24.44 10.43
CA HIS A 208 -9.47 -25.59 11.00
C HIS A 208 -8.72 -26.23 12.18
N GLY A 209 -7.73 -25.55 12.76
CA GLY A 209 -7.04 -25.96 13.98
C GLY A 209 -6.13 -27.19 13.81
N LYS A 210 -5.66 -27.47 12.60
CA LYS A 210 -4.78 -28.61 12.31
C LYS A 210 -3.30 -28.26 12.38
N SER A 211 -2.96 -26.96 12.50
CA SER A 211 -1.61 -26.46 12.72
C SER A 211 -1.64 -25.22 13.61
N THR A 212 -0.49 -24.84 14.15
CA THR A 212 -0.32 -23.67 15.02
C THR A 212 0.12 -22.41 14.27
N SER A 213 0.48 -22.56 13.00
CA SER A 213 0.91 -21.46 12.14
C SER A 213 0.21 -21.51 10.78
N THR A 214 0.16 -20.36 10.11
CA THR A 214 -0.47 -20.21 8.80
C THR A 214 0.25 -20.93 7.67
N PHE A 215 1.50 -21.34 7.89
CA PHE A 215 2.25 -22.23 7.01
C PHE A 215 3.20 -23.10 7.86
N ASP A 216 2.68 -24.25 8.29
CA ASP A 216 3.39 -25.19 9.16
C ASP A 216 4.45 -25.97 8.36
N TRP A 217 5.71 -25.91 8.81
CA TRP A 217 6.83 -26.57 8.15
C TRP A 217 6.75 -28.09 8.22
N ASP A 218 6.17 -28.66 9.27
CA ASP A 218 6.03 -30.13 9.44
C ASP A 218 5.06 -30.69 8.39
N HIS A 219 4.07 -29.89 7.98
CA HIS A 219 3.08 -30.25 6.96
C HIS A 219 3.43 -29.75 5.56
N ARG A 220 4.56 -29.07 5.40
CA ARG A 220 5.00 -28.52 4.09
C ARG A 220 5.04 -29.58 2.97
N PRO A 221 5.54 -30.83 3.16
CA PRO A 221 5.51 -31.84 2.12
C PRO A 221 4.09 -32.13 1.58
N PHE A 222 3.08 -32.08 2.45
CA PHE A 222 1.69 -32.26 2.04
C PHE A 222 1.21 -31.05 1.22
N PHE A 223 1.46 -29.83 1.66
CA PHE A 223 1.04 -28.62 0.94
C PHE A 223 1.69 -28.50 -0.44
N LEU A 224 2.96 -28.90 -0.58
CA LEU A 224 3.66 -28.85 -1.86
C LEU A 224 3.05 -29.75 -2.94
N ARG A 225 2.25 -30.75 -2.57
CA ARG A 225 1.52 -31.61 -3.53
C ARG A 225 0.45 -30.83 -4.32
N PHE A 226 0.03 -29.65 -3.83
CA PHE A 226 -0.85 -28.76 -4.59
C PHE A 226 -0.14 -28.07 -5.76
N ASN A 227 1.18 -28.00 -5.76
CA ASN A 227 1.97 -27.42 -6.84
C ASN A 227 2.15 -28.44 -7.98
N THR A 228 1.05 -28.77 -8.65
CA THR A 228 1.00 -29.68 -9.78
C THR A 228 0.08 -29.13 -10.86
N ASP A 229 0.43 -29.37 -12.12
CA ASP A 229 -0.40 -29.06 -13.29
C ASP A 229 -1.37 -30.24 -13.63
N ASP A 230 -1.18 -31.41 -13.01
CA ASP A 230 -2.10 -32.54 -13.14
C ASP A 230 -3.34 -32.29 -12.28
N MET A 231 -4.43 -31.89 -12.93
CA MET A 231 -5.69 -31.59 -12.27
C MET A 231 -6.33 -32.79 -11.57
N LYS A 232 -6.04 -34.02 -12.00
CA LYS A 232 -6.53 -35.24 -11.32
C LYS A 232 -5.80 -35.47 -10.01
N GLU A 233 -4.48 -35.29 -10.02
CA GLU A 233 -3.69 -35.40 -8.79
C GLU A 233 -4.07 -34.26 -7.83
N ARG A 234 -4.27 -33.04 -8.35
CA ARG A 234 -4.73 -31.91 -7.54
C ARG A 234 -6.08 -32.18 -6.87
N GLU A 235 -7.07 -32.69 -7.62
CA GLU A 235 -8.38 -33.07 -7.08
C GLU A 235 -8.25 -34.11 -5.96
N LYS A 236 -7.38 -35.12 -6.13
CA LYS A 236 -7.12 -36.12 -5.09
C LYS A 236 -6.56 -35.50 -3.82
N VAL A 237 -5.59 -34.59 -3.93
CA VAL A 237 -5.00 -33.89 -2.77
C VAL A 237 -6.01 -32.95 -2.11
N VAL A 238 -6.87 -32.28 -2.88
CA VAL A 238 -7.98 -31.47 -2.35
C VAL A 238 -8.94 -32.33 -1.52
N ARG A 239 -9.33 -33.51 -2.02
CA ARG A 239 -10.22 -34.42 -1.27
C ARG A 239 -9.56 -34.91 0.04
N GLU A 240 -8.25 -35.19 0.01
CA GLU A 240 -7.47 -35.57 1.20
C GLU A 240 -7.42 -34.42 2.23
N LEU A 241 -7.17 -33.18 1.80
CA LEU A 241 -7.24 -32.00 2.66
C LEU A 241 -8.64 -31.85 3.27
N CYS A 242 -9.68 -31.89 2.45
CA CYS A 242 -11.05 -31.73 2.90
C CYS A 242 -11.45 -32.78 3.93
N ALA A 243 -11.06 -34.05 3.74
CA ALA A 243 -11.26 -35.12 4.74
C ALA A 243 -10.54 -34.78 6.05
N THR A 244 -9.30 -34.27 6.00
CA THR A 244 -8.50 -33.95 7.18
C THR A 244 -9.11 -32.78 7.97
N ILE A 245 -9.62 -31.75 7.30
CA ILE A 245 -10.18 -30.55 7.95
C ILE A 245 -11.69 -30.68 8.21
N GLY A 246 -12.34 -31.78 7.81
CA GLY A 246 -13.75 -32.03 8.04
C GLY A 246 -14.69 -31.18 7.16
N VAL A 247 -14.28 -30.87 5.93
CA VAL A 247 -15.06 -30.06 4.98
C VAL A 247 -15.52 -30.93 3.81
N ASP A 248 -16.74 -30.67 3.32
CA ASP A 248 -17.25 -31.31 2.11
C ASP A 248 -16.40 -30.89 0.89
N PRO A 249 -15.76 -31.85 0.19
CA PRO A 249 -14.92 -31.54 -0.96
C PRO A 249 -15.69 -30.89 -2.14
N ASP A 250 -16.99 -31.13 -2.27
CA ASP A 250 -17.80 -30.55 -3.36
C ASP A 250 -17.87 -29.01 -3.29
N ARG A 251 -17.49 -28.42 -2.17
CA ARG A 251 -17.33 -26.95 -2.01
C ARG A 251 -16.14 -26.40 -2.78
N CYS A 252 -15.17 -27.23 -3.17
CA CYS A 252 -13.98 -26.82 -3.94
C CYS A 252 -14.24 -26.85 -5.45
N PHE A 253 -15.32 -27.50 -5.89
CA PHE A 253 -15.61 -27.78 -7.31
C PHE A 253 -16.84 -27.02 -7.85
N LYS A 254 -17.39 -26.13 -7.04
CA LYS A 254 -18.51 -25.24 -7.39
C LYS A 254 -17.97 -23.86 -7.72
#